data_f1436e47b377950e0543ddf6f019cdf9
#
_entry.id   f1436e47b377950e0543ddf6f019cdf9
#
_cell.length_a   1.000
_cell.length_b   1.000
_cell.length_c   1.000
_cell.angle_alpha   90.00
_cell.angle_beta   90.00
_cell.angle_gamma   90.00
#
_symmetry.space_group_name_H-M   'P 1'
#
loop_
_entity.id
_entity.type
_entity.pdbx_description
1 polymer ?
#
loop_
_entity_poly.entity_id
_entity_poly.type
_entity_poly.pdbx_seq_one_letter_code
_entity_poly.pdbx_strand_id
1 'polypeptide(L)'
;MRKDLLLFLFLMLASTMPVMAQRSFDVNLWQNGTPNDNGNPNDTAKVRVFLPSAKTATGRAVVICPGGGYSHLAMNHEGYDWAPFFNNMGIAAIVLKYRMPHGNKEVPIADAEQAMKLVRLNAQAWKIDPNDVGIMGSSAGGHLATTIATHSAKDALPNFQILFYPVITMMPGYGHQGSHDNFLGKDAKKKDEREYSNDMQVTRITPRAFITLSDDDRTVPAANGVNYYLELYRHDVPAALHVYPTGGHGWGNRDSFMFHNEMQLELRAWLRSF
;
A
#
# COMPACT_ATOMS: atom_id res chain seq x y z
N MET A 1 57.00 27.20 48.03
CA MET A 1 56.74 26.34 46.89
C MET A 1 55.24 26.15 46.79
N ARG A 2 54.58 26.91 45.93
CA ARG A 2 53.14 26.76 45.63
C ARG A 2 53.01 25.90 44.38
N LYS A 3 52.25 24.77 44.46
CA LYS A 3 51.90 23.94 43.35
C LYS A 3 50.54 24.43 42.82
N ASP A 4 50.54 25.07 41.66
CA ASP A 4 49.33 25.45 40.93
C ASP A 4 48.73 24.23 40.24
N LEU A 5 47.54 23.82 40.69
CA LEU A 5 46.75 22.75 40.12
C LEU A 5 45.88 23.34 38.99
N LEU A 6 46.29 23.18 37.75
CA LEU A 6 45.47 23.54 36.57
C LEU A 6 44.35 22.51 36.40
N LEU A 7 43.11 22.92 36.68
CA LEU A 7 41.91 22.16 36.46
C LEU A 7 41.46 22.37 35.00
N PHE A 8 41.70 21.39 34.10
CA PHE A 8 41.14 21.40 32.74
C PHE A 8 39.68 21.03 32.77
N LEU A 9 38.80 22.03 32.61
CA LEU A 9 37.35 21.81 32.44
C LEU A 9 37.08 21.44 30.99
N PHE A 10 36.87 20.12 30.72
CA PHE A 10 36.38 19.66 29.43
C PHE A 10 34.88 20.00 29.31
N LEU A 11 34.54 21.08 28.62
CA LEU A 11 33.17 21.36 28.21
C LEU A 11 32.80 20.39 27.07
N MET A 12 32.07 19.32 27.40
CA MET A 12 31.37 18.53 26.38
C MET A 12 30.24 19.41 25.83
N LEU A 13 30.45 20.01 24.66
CA LEU A 13 29.35 20.54 23.85
C LEU A 13 28.58 19.31 23.32
N ALA A 14 27.53 18.93 24.03
CA ALA A 14 26.51 18.04 23.46
C ALA A 14 25.80 18.83 22.34
N SER A 15 26.23 18.61 21.10
CA SER A 15 25.49 19.08 19.94
C SER A 15 24.17 18.32 19.90
N THR A 16 23.13 18.91 20.44
CA THR A 16 21.75 18.46 20.20
C THR A 16 21.45 18.68 18.72
N MET A 17 21.74 17.66 17.89
CA MET A 17 21.19 17.69 16.54
C MET A 17 19.67 17.67 16.67
N PRO A 18 18.95 18.63 16.07
CA PRO A 18 17.50 18.55 16.05
C PRO A 18 17.14 17.24 15.34
N VAL A 19 16.52 16.31 16.06
CA VAL A 19 15.83 15.18 15.46
C VAL A 19 14.75 15.82 14.62
N MET A 20 14.96 15.88 13.30
CA MET A 20 13.96 16.38 12.37
C MET A 20 12.78 15.44 12.49
N ALA A 21 11.75 15.88 13.20
CA ALA A 21 10.54 15.10 13.44
C ALA A 21 9.98 14.63 12.10
N GLN A 22 9.59 13.36 12.03
CA GLN A 22 8.88 12.77 10.94
C GLN A 22 7.65 13.64 10.64
N ARG A 23 7.58 14.20 9.44
CA ARG A 23 6.50 15.10 9.06
C ARG A 23 5.29 14.28 8.62
N SER A 24 4.19 14.32 9.39
CA SER A 24 2.93 13.71 9.00
C SER A 24 1.79 14.70 9.01
N PHE A 25 0.87 14.57 8.04
CA PHE A 25 -0.31 15.43 7.90
C PHE A 25 -1.40 14.74 7.07
N ASP A 26 -2.65 15.18 7.24
CA ASP A 26 -3.78 14.69 6.45
C ASP A 26 -4.06 15.63 5.27
N VAL A 27 -4.49 15.05 4.14
CA VAL A 27 -4.97 15.76 2.95
C VAL A 27 -6.28 15.13 2.50
N ASN A 28 -7.32 15.95 2.37
CA ASN A 28 -8.57 15.52 1.76
C ASN A 28 -8.37 15.30 0.27
N LEU A 29 -8.87 14.19 -0.27
CA LEU A 29 -8.74 13.87 -1.70
C LEU A 29 -9.62 14.76 -2.58
N TRP A 30 -10.79 15.13 -2.09
CA TRP A 30 -11.80 15.84 -2.84
C TRP A 30 -12.13 17.18 -2.18
N GLN A 31 -11.78 18.28 -2.83
CA GLN A 31 -12.03 19.63 -2.31
C GLN A 31 -13.40 20.17 -2.73
N ASN A 32 -13.90 19.76 -3.90
CA ASN A 32 -15.10 20.29 -4.54
C ASN A 32 -16.24 19.26 -4.69
N GLY A 33 -16.35 18.34 -3.73
CA GLY A 33 -17.28 17.23 -3.81
C GLY A 33 -16.66 15.97 -4.43
N THR A 34 -17.16 14.82 -4.01
CA THR A 34 -16.66 13.50 -4.46
C THR A 34 -17.34 13.08 -5.76
N PRO A 35 -16.61 12.51 -6.73
CA PRO A 35 -17.25 11.73 -7.79
C PRO A 35 -17.85 10.46 -7.16
N ASN A 36 -18.85 9.91 -7.78
CA ASN A 36 -19.44 8.63 -7.38
C ASN A 36 -19.93 8.60 -5.92
N ASP A 37 -21.23 8.67 -5.74
CA ASP A 37 -21.88 8.60 -4.43
C ASP A 37 -21.93 7.14 -3.95
N ASN A 38 -21.64 6.91 -2.66
CA ASN A 38 -21.78 5.62 -1.99
C ASN A 38 -22.97 5.58 -1.02
N GLY A 39 -23.82 6.61 -1.03
CA GLY A 39 -25.00 6.73 -0.16
C GLY A 39 -24.67 7.15 1.29
N ASN A 40 -23.41 7.45 1.62
CA ASN A 40 -22.99 7.91 2.94
C ASN A 40 -22.22 9.24 2.87
N PRO A 41 -22.87 10.38 3.12
CA PRO A 41 -22.21 11.69 3.03
C PRO A 41 -21.11 11.91 4.09
N ASN A 42 -21.06 11.08 5.14
CA ASN A 42 -20.03 11.14 6.18
C ASN A 42 -18.78 10.29 5.84
N ASP A 43 -18.84 9.46 4.82
CA ASP A 43 -17.71 8.66 4.38
C ASP A 43 -16.82 9.48 3.44
N THR A 44 -15.80 10.11 3.99
CA THR A 44 -14.88 11.00 3.28
C THR A 44 -13.57 10.32 2.96
N ALA A 45 -13.06 10.53 1.74
CA ALA A 45 -11.77 10.04 1.32
C ALA A 45 -10.65 11.03 1.68
N LYS A 46 -9.56 10.52 2.30
CA LYS A 46 -8.38 11.29 2.62
C LYS A 46 -7.12 10.44 2.61
N VAL A 47 -5.99 11.08 2.53
CA VAL A 47 -4.69 10.44 2.75
C VAL A 47 -4.02 11.02 4.00
N ARG A 48 -3.35 10.15 4.77
CA ARG A 48 -2.35 10.57 5.72
C ARG A 48 -0.96 10.36 5.13
N VAL A 49 -0.25 11.46 4.99
CA VAL A 49 1.09 11.51 4.40
C VAL A 49 2.13 11.41 5.52
N PHE A 50 3.11 10.54 5.35
CA PHE A 50 4.27 10.39 6.22
C PHE A 50 5.54 10.57 5.37
N LEU A 51 6.20 11.70 5.52
CA LEU A 51 7.41 12.00 4.78
C LEU A 51 8.66 11.55 5.55
N PRO A 52 9.63 10.92 4.91
CA PRO A 52 10.92 10.63 5.52
C PRO A 52 11.68 11.93 5.82
N SER A 53 12.75 11.80 6.60
CA SER A 53 13.68 12.92 6.79
C SER A 53 14.17 13.43 5.43
N ALA A 54 14.24 14.75 5.27
CA ALA A 54 14.72 15.37 4.03
C ALA A 54 16.17 14.99 3.67
N LYS A 55 16.95 14.48 4.65
CA LYS A 55 18.33 14.01 4.45
C LYS A 55 18.39 12.58 3.91
N THR A 56 17.36 11.77 4.16
CA THR A 56 17.31 10.35 3.78
C THR A 56 16.32 10.06 2.66
N ALA A 57 15.51 11.07 2.27
CA ALA A 57 14.50 10.91 1.22
C ALA A 57 15.14 10.44 -0.10
N THR A 58 14.62 9.32 -0.63
CA THR A 58 15.08 8.73 -1.91
C THR A 58 14.34 9.29 -3.12
N GLY A 59 13.20 9.93 -2.90
CA GLY A 59 12.25 10.29 -3.93
C GLY A 59 11.13 9.25 -4.14
N ARG A 60 11.34 8.00 -3.71
CA ARG A 60 10.30 6.95 -3.83
C ARG A 60 9.14 7.19 -2.88
N ALA A 61 7.91 6.85 -3.33
CA ALA A 61 6.70 6.94 -2.54
C ALA A 61 5.81 5.70 -2.72
N VAL A 62 4.99 5.40 -1.73
CA VAL A 62 4.02 4.30 -1.74
C VAL A 62 2.66 4.79 -1.25
N VAL A 63 1.61 4.63 -2.06
CA VAL A 63 0.22 4.77 -1.65
C VAL A 63 -0.24 3.45 -1.06
N ILE A 64 -0.76 3.45 0.17
CA ILE A 64 -1.11 2.25 0.94
C ILE A 64 -2.63 2.16 1.06
N CYS A 65 -3.20 1.07 0.56
CA CYS A 65 -4.62 0.72 0.59
C CYS A 65 -4.86 -0.37 1.64
N PRO A 66 -5.34 -0.05 2.86
CA PRO A 66 -5.65 -1.05 3.87
C PRO A 66 -6.77 -1.99 3.43
N GLY A 67 -6.79 -3.22 3.93
CA GLY A 67 -7.89 -4.15 3.74
C GLY A 67 -9.07 -3.91 4.66
N GLY A 68 -9.96 -4.88 4.72
CA GLY A 68 -11.19 -4.84 5.51
C GLY A 68 -12.43 -5.25 4.72
N GLY A 69 -12.27 -6.06 3.66
CA GLY A 69 -13.36 -6.65 2.89
C GLY A 69 -14.24 -5.63 2.16
N TYR A 70 -13.77 -4.40 1.94
CA TYR A 70 -14.57 -3.28 1.45
C TYR A 70 -15.78 -2.91 2.34
N SER A 71 -15.77 -3.34 3.61
CA SER A 71 -16.79 -2.99 4.61
C SER A 71 -16.27 -2.06 5.70
N HIS A 72 -14.97 -2.05 5.91
CA HIS A 72 -14.23 -1.19 6.84
C HIS A 72 -12.78 -1.08 6.40
N LEU A 73 -11.94 -0.37 7.16
CA LEU A 73 -10.51 -0.23 6.88
C LEU A 73 -9.66 -0.63 8.08
N ALA A 74 -8.72 -1.55 7.88
CA ALA A 74 -7.73 -1.96 8.87
C ALA A 74 -6.57 -0.94 8.96
N MET A 75 -6.89 0.32 9.29
CA MET A 75 -6.02 1.48 9.15
C MET A 75 -4.69 1.40 9.92
N ASN A 76 -4.63 0.64 11.02
CA ASN A 76 -3.42 0.55 11.84
C ASN A 76 -2.41 -0.41 11.18
N HIS A 77 -2.57 -1.71 11.38
CA HIS A 77 -1.58 -2.74 10.99
C HIS A 77 -1.44 -2.96 9.46
N GLU A 78 -2.42 -2.56 8.67
CA GLU A 78 -2.36 -2.59 7.21
C GLU A 78 -2.16 -1.20 6.58
N GLY A 79 -2.06 -0.16 7.41
CA GLY A 79 -1.88 1.22 6.99
C GLY A 79 -0.77 1.94 7.75
N TYR A 80 -1.11 2.58 8.87
CA TYR A 80 -0.21 3.50 9.57
C TYR A 80 1.07 2.85 10.10
N ASP A 81 1.01 1.60 10.54
CA ASP A 81 2.15 0.87 11.11
C ASP A 81 3.24 0.59 10.06
N TRP A 82 2.94 0.74 8.77
CA TRP A 82 3.92 0.67 7.69
C TRP A 82 4.77 1.94 7.53
N ALA A 83 4.30 3.09 8.03
CA ALA A 83 4.98 4.35 7.82
C ALA A 83 6.42 4.37 8.37
N PRO A 84 6.73 3.86 9.58
CA PRO A 84 8.10 3.77 10.07
C PRO A 84 9.00 2.91 9.19
N PHE A 85 8.51 1.76 8.69
CA PHE A 85 9.26 0.88 7.80
C PHE A 85 9.72 1.62 6.53
N PHE A 86 8.78 2.27 5.83
CA PHE A 86 9.09 3.00 4.60
C PHE A 86 9.95 4.24 4.87
N ASN A 87 9.63 5.03 5.88
CA ASN A 87 10.39 6.24 6.19
C ASN A 87 11.84 5.94 6.62
N ASN A 88 12.09 4.83 7.32
CA ASN A 88 13.44 4.37 7.64
C ASN A 88 14.25 3.96 6.39
N MET A 89 13.56 3.67 5.28
CA MET A 89 14.18 3.44 3.97
C MET A 89 14.26 4.72 3.12
N GLY A 90 13.83 5.87 3.63
CA GLY A 90 13.77 7.11 2.87
C GLY A 90 12.60 7.19 1.88
N ILE A 91 11.61 6.31 2.01
CA ILE A 91 10.43 6.22 1.15
C ILE A 91 9.26 6.94 1.83
N ALA A 92 8.53 7.78 1.10
CA ALA A 92 7.30 8.40 1.59
C ALA A 92 6.16 7.38 1.65
N ALA A 93 5.43 7.33 2.77
CA ALA A 93 4.25 6.49 2.93
C ALA A 93 2.98 7.35 2.92
N ILE A 94 2.02 7.01 2.07
CA ILE A 94 0.77 7.75 1.90
C ILE A 94 -0.39 6.78 2.14
N VAL A 95 -0.95 6.79 3.36
CA VAL A 95 -2.02 5.86 3.75
C VAL A 95 -3.36 6.42 3.32
N LEU A 96 -4.05 5.68 2.46
CA LEU A 96 -5.32 6.04 1.89
C LEU A 96 -6.49 5.53 2.77
N LYS A 97 -7.32 6.44 3.26
CA LYS A 97 -8.66 6.14 3.70
C LYS A 97 -9.59 6.29 2.49
N TYR A 98 -9.81 5.22 1.77
CA TYR A 98 -10.79 5.20 0.67
C TYR A 98 -12.21 4.97 1.19
N ARG A 99 -13.22 5.45 0.46
CA ARG A 99 -14.64 5.27 0.80
C ARG A 99 -15.10 3.85 0.51
N MET A 100 -16.06 3.38 1.31
CA MET A 100 -16.66 2.06 1.11
C MET A 100 -17.56 2.05 -0.13
N PRO A 101 -17.45 1.01 -0.98
CA PRO A 101 -18.17 0.96 -2.26
C PRO A 101 -19.67 0.75 -2.13
N HIS A 102 -20.15 -0.04 -1.17
CA HIS A 102 -21.55 -0.43 -1.04
C HIS A 102 -22.14 -0.95 -2.37
N GLY A 103 -21.37 -1.75 -3.12
CA GLY A 103 -21.74 -2.26 -4.44
C GLY A 103 -21.41 -1.33 -5.62
N ASN A 104 -20.90 -0.13 -5.35
CA ASN A 104 -20.45 0.80 -6.37
C ASN A 104 -18.91 0.85 -6.44
N LYS A 105 -18.33 -0.02 -7.25
CA LYS A 105 -16.89 -0.16 -7.44
C LYS A 105 -16.15 1.13 -7.83
N GLU A 106 -16.86 2.03 -8.52
CA GLU A 106 -16.28 3.30 -8.99
C GLU A 106 -15.84 4.22 -7.83
N VAL A 107 -16.42 4.04 -6.64
CA VAL A 107 -16.11 4.85 -5.47
C VAL A 107 -14.68 4.67 -4.99
N PRO A 108 -14.24 3.46 -4.56
CA PRO A 108 -12.87 3.25 -4.10
C PRO A 108 -11.83 3.34 -5.24
N ILE A 109 -12.21 3.01 -6.49
CA ILE A 109 -11.32 3.16 -7.66
C ILE A 109 -10.98 4.64 -7.84
N ALA A 110 -11.99 5.52 -7.90
CA ALA A 110 -11.77 6.95 -8.05
C ALA A 110 -10.90 7.52 -6.91
N ASP A 111 -11.13 7.09 -5.67
CA ASP A 111 -10.34 7.53 -4.52
C ASP A 111 -8.87 7.08 -4.63
N ALA A 112 -8.62 5.84 -5.05
CA ALA A 112 -7.25 5.34 -5.20
C ALA A 112 -6.52 5.99 -6.39
N GLU A 113 -7.17 6.18 -7.53
CA GLU A 113 -6.62 6.93 -8.65
C GLU A 113 -6.29 8.38 -8.26
N GLN A 114 -7.22 9.04 -7.55
CA GLN A 114 -6.98 10.40 -7.08
C GLN A 114 -5.82 10.48 -6.08
N ALA A 115 -5.64 9.49 -5.23
CA ALA A 115 -4.49 9.42 -4.34
C ALA A 115 -3.16 9.33 -5.11
N MET A 116 -3.10 8.49 -6.15
CA MET A 116 -1.93 8.39 -7.04
C MET A 116 -1.63 9.73 -7.75
N LYS A 117 -2.66 10.38 -8.29
CA LYS A 117 -2.55 11.70 -8.94
C LYS A 117 -2.12 12.79 -7.95
N LEU A 118 -2.69 12.79 -6.74
CA LEU A 118 -2.36 13.75 -5.68
C LEU A 118 -0.87 13.67 -5.30
N VAL A 119 -0.31 12.47 -5.16
CA VAL A 119 1.11 12.27 -4.85
C VAL A 119 1.97 12.87 -5.95
N ARG A 120 1.66 12.63 -7.22
CA ARG A 120 2.40 13.16 -8.36
C ARG A 120 2.29 14.68 -8.50
N LEU A 121 1.11 15.25 -8.24
CA LEU A 121 0.90 16.70 -8.22
C LEU A 121 1.73 17.40 -7.13
N ASN A 122 1.93 16.75 -6.00
CA ASN A 122 2.69 17.28 -4.88
C ASN A 122 4.16 16.83 -4.86
N ALA A 123 4.64 16.17 -5.91
CA ALA A 123 5.95 15.54 -5.98
C ALA A 123 7.09 16.51 -5.58
N GLN A 124 7.10 17.72 -6.14
CA GLN A 124 8.10 18.73 -5.81
C GLN A 124 8.05 19.15 -4.32
N ALA A 125 6.86 19.43 -3.78
CA ALA A 125 6.67 19.89 -2.41
C ALA A 125 6.99 18.81 -1.37
N TRP A 126 6.79 17.54 -1.73
CA TRP A 126 7.03 16.38 -0.88
C TRP A 126 8.38 15.70 -1.13
N LYS A 127 9.18 16.21 -2.08
CA LYS A 127 10.46 15.63 -2.51
C LYS A 127 10.31 14.19 -3.00
N ILE A 128 9.30 13.95 -3.82
CA ILE A 128 8.99 12.67 -4.46
C ILE A 128 9.35 12.75 -5.94
N ASP A 129 9.87 11.66 -6.51
CA ASP A 129 9.96 11.47 -7.96
C ASP A 129 8.59 10.99 -8.46
N PRO A 130 7.89 11.74 -9.33
CA PRO A 130 6.59 11.32 -9.85
C PRO A 130 6.65 10.04 -10.69
N ASN A 131 7.83 9.59 -11.11
CA ASN A 131 8.06 8.36 -11.85
C ASN A 131 8.46 7.17 -10.95
N ASP A 132 8.49 7.35 -9.62
CA ASP A 132 8.79 6.28 -8.66
C ASP A 132 7.74 6.23 -7.53
N VAL A 133 6.46 6.14 -7.93
CA VAL A 133 5.30 6.07 -7.02
C VAL A 133 4.64 4.71 -7.16
N GLY A 134 4.75 3.89 -6.11
CA GLY A 134 4.11 2.58 -6.03
C GLY A 134 2.76 2.60 -5.34
N ILE A 135 2.08 1.46 -5.42
CA ILE A 135 0.87 1.18 -4.66
C ILE A 135 1.06 -0.07 -3.81
N MET A 136 0.54 -0.07 -2.60
CA MET A 136 0.54 -1.21 -1.70
C MET A 136 -0.89 -1.51 -1.26
N GLY A 137 -1.23 -2.79 -1.12
CA GLY A 137 -2.52 -3.15 -0.57
C GLY A 137 -2.53 -4.52 0.09
N SER A 138 -3.38 -4.63 1.12
CA SER A 138 -3.60 -5.87 1.87
C SER A 138 -5.04 -6.35 1.66
N SER A 139 -5.27 -7.67 1.51
CA SER A 139 -6.62 -8.23 1.41
C SER A 139 -7.48 -7.55 0.33
N ALA A 140 -8.64 -6.99 0.68
CA ALA A 140 -9.46 -6.18 -0.22
C ALA A 140 -8.72 -4.92 -0.73
N GLY A 141 -7.85 -4.30 0.08
CA GLY A 141 -6.96 -3.23 -0.36
C GLY A 141 -5.93 -3.69 -1.39
N GLY A 142 -5.53 -4.97 -1.33
CA GLY A 142 -4.72 -5.63 -2.36
C GLY A 142 -5.47 -5.78 -3.68
N HIS A 143 -6.77 -6.07 -3.63
CA HIS A 143 -7.63 -6.04 -4.80
C HIS A 143 -7.71 -4.63 -5.40
N LEU A 144 -7.93 -3.60 -4.56
CA LEU A 144 -7.94 -2.22 -5.03
C LEU A 144 -6.58 -1.83 -5.65
N ALA A 145 -5.48 -2.18 -5.01
CA ALA A 145 -4.14 -1.90 -5.54
C ALA A 145 -3.89 -2.57 -6.91
N THR A 146 -4.28 -3.84 -7.07
CA THR A 146 -4.16 -4.54 -8.35
C THR A 146 -5.13 -4.02 -9.40
N THR A 147 -6.33 -3.55 -9.01
CA THR A 147 -7.27 -2.87 -9.92
C THR A 147 -6.62 -1.59 -10.48
N ILE A 148 -6.01 -0.75 -9.63
CA ILE A 148 -5.29 0.43 -10.11
C ILE A 148 -4.11 0.04 -11.02
N ALA A 149 -3.39 -1.03 -10.69
CA ALA A 149 -2.24 -1.51 -11.47
C ALA A 149 -2.60 -2.10 -12.84
N THR A 150 -3.85 -2.52 -13.05
CA THR A 150 -4.28 -3.19 -14.29
C THR A 150 -5.26 -2.38 -15.14
N HIS A 151 -5.99 -1.42 -14.54
CA HIS A 151 -7.07 -0.68 -15.24
C HIS A 151 -6.79 0.81 -15.41
N SER A 152 -5.93 1.41 -14.56
CA SER A 152 -5.81 2.87 -14.56
C SER A 152 -5.04 3.41 -15.77
N ALA A 153 -5.40 4.62 -16.15
CA ALA A 153 -4.65 5.40 -17.13
C ALA A 153 -3.26 5.80 -16.58
N LYS A 154 -2.36 6.18 -17.47
CA LYS A 154 -0.94 6.46 -17.18
C LYS A 154 -0.71 7.43 -16.00
N ASP A 155 -1.59 8.41 -15.82
CA ASP A 155 -1.50 9.43 -14.75
C ASP A 155 -1.77 8.87 -13.34
N ALA A 156 -2.50 7.74 -13.26
CA ALA A 156 -2.77 7.02 -12.02
C ALA A 156 -2.05 5.66 -11.93
N LEU A 157 -1.52 5.13 -13.04
CA LEU A 157 -0.82 3.84 -13.07
C LEU A 157 0.40 3.87 -12.13
N PRO A 158 0.54 2.92 -11.17
CA PRO A 158 1.70 2.87 -10.29
C PRO A 158 2.98 2.42 -11.04
N ASN A 159 4.14 2.70 -10.45
CA ASN A 159 5.43 2.23 -10.99
C ASN A 159 5.81 0.83 -10.47
N PHE A 160 5.26 0.44 -9.32
CA PHE A 160 5.38 -0.89 -8.72
C PHE A 160 4.21 -1.17 -7.78
N GLN A 161 4.00 -2.43 -7.42
CA GLN A 161 2.93 -2.85 -6.51
C GLN A 161 3.46 -3.79 -5.42
N ILE A 162 2.92 -3.66 -4.20
CA ILE A 162 3.24 -4.47 -3.03
C ILE A 162 1.94 -5.06 -2.50
N LEU A 163 1.83 -6.37 -2.44
CA LEU A 163 0.58 -7.07 -2.20
C LEU A 163 0.70 -8.05 -1.03
N PHE A 164 -0.12 -7.86 -0.01
CA PHE A 164 -0.19 -8.71 1.17
C PHE A 164 -1.48 -9.51 1.15
N TYR A 165 -1.39 -10.83 1.07
CA TYR A 165 -2.55 -11.75 1.01
C TYR A 165 -3.73 -11.17 0.22
N PRO A 166 -3.49 -10.67 -1.02
CA PRO A 166 -4.47 -9.87 -1.75
C PRO A 166 -5.67 -10.70 -2.17
N VAL A 167 -6.87 -10.14 -2.10
CA VAL A 167 -7.95 -10.58 -2.96
C VAL A 167 -7.55 -10.21 -4.39
N ILE A 168 -7.73 -11.11 -5.35
CA ILE A 168 -7.39 -10.90 -6.76
C ILE A 168 -8.59 -11.17 -7.65
N THR A 169 -9.21 -12.33 -7.48
CA THR A 169 -10.35 -12.72 -8.31
C THR A 169 -11.67 -12.36 -7.66
N MET A 170 -12.61 -11.89 -8.49
CA MET A 170 -14.03 -11.73 -8.16
C MET A 170 -14.86 -12.91 -8.68
N MET A 171 -14.22 -13.87 -9.39
CA MET A 171 -14.90 -15.08 -9.84
C MET A 171 -15.19 -16.02 -8.66
N PRO A 172 -16.28 -16.81 -8.74
CA PRO A 172 -16.55 -17.87 -7.77
C PRO A 172 -15.41 -18.91 -7.67
N GLY A 173 -15.29 -19.56 -6.52
CA GLY A 173 -14.35 -20.66 -6.27
C GLY A 173 -13.36 -20.34 -5.16
N TYR A 174 -12.39 -19.46 -5.41
CA TYR A 174 -11.39 -19.07 -4.41
C TYR A 174 -11.37 -17.54 -4.14
N GLY A 175 -12.31 -16.79 -4.70
CA GLY A 175 -12.53 -15.38 -4.38
C GLY A 175 -13.07 -15.17 -2.96
N HIS A 176 -12.85 -14.00 -2.41
CA HIS A 176 -13.44 -13.61 -1.12
C HIS A 176 -14.83 -13.03 -1.33
N GLN A 177 -15.88 -13.80 -1.01
CA GLN A 177 -17.29 -13.42 -1.26
C GLN A 177 -17.68 -12.08 -0.64
N GLY A 178 -17.22 -11.78 0.59
CA GLY A 178 -17.51 -10.50 1.22
C GLY A 178 -16.95 -9.30 0.45
N SER A 179 -15.73 -9.42 -0.08
CA SER A 179 -15.14 -8.39 -0.93
C SER A 179 -15.88 -8.25 -2.26
N HIS A 180 -16.27 -9.36 -2.87
CA HIS A 180 -17.08 -9.38 -4.08
C HIS A 180 -18.39 -8.61 -3.90
N ASP A 181 -19.17 -8.99 -2.88
CA ASP A 181 -20.50 -8.41 -2.63
C ASP A 181 -20.44 -6.93 -2.29
N ASN A 182 -19.43 -6.53 -1.51
CA ASN A 182 -19.26 -5.13 -1.14
C ASN A 182 -18.75 -4.27 -2.31
N PHE A 183 -17.90 -4.82 -3.18
CA PHE A 183 -17.28 -4.07 -4.28
C PHE A 183 -18.18 -4.02 -5.52
N LEU A 184 -18.70 -5.17 -5.96
CA LEU A 184 -19.52 -5.29 -7.18
C LEU A 184 -21.03 -5.28 -6.92
N GLY A 185 -21.45 -5.60 -5.70
CA GLY A 185 -22.85 -5.90 -5.37
C GLY A 185 -23.16 -7.38 -5.47
N LYS A 186 -24.18 -7.83 -4.70
CA LYS A 186 -24.59 -9.25 -4.66
C LYS A 186 -25.08 -9.81 -5.99
N ASP A 187 -25.68 -8.95 -6.81
CA ASP A 187 -26.24 -9.27 -8.11
C ASP A 187 -25.28 -8.91 -9.27
N ALA A 188 -23.96 -8.94 -9.01
CA ALA A 188 -22.96 -8.59 -9.98
C ALA A 188 -23.07 -9.44 -11.26
N LYS A 189 -22.84 -8.82 -12.41
CA LYS A 189 -22.85 -9.52 -13.69
C LYS A 189 -21.53 -10.27 -13.88
N LYS A 190 -21.56 -11.45 -14.48
CA LYS A 190 -20.36 -12.22 -14.85
C LYS A 190 -19.32 -11.40 -15.62
N LYS A 191 -19.76 -10.38 -16.38
CA LYS A 191 -18.85 -9.47 -17.07
C LYS A 191 -18.03 -8.65 -16.06
N ASP A 192 -18.67 -8.08 -15.05
CA ASP A 192 -18.00 -7.28 -14.02
C ASP A 192 -17.11 -8.19 -13.16
N GLU A 193 -17.56 -9.39 -12.79
CA GLU A 193 -16.73 -10.37 -12.07
C GLU A 193 -15.42 -10.68 -12.84
N ARG A 194 -15.50 -10.90 -14.15
CA ARG A 194 -14.33 -11.14 -15.00
C ARG A 194 -13.45 -9.90 -15.16
N GLU A 195 -14.07 -8.73 -15.35
CA GLU A 195 -13.38 -7.46 -15.54
C GLU A 195 -12.55 -7.10 -14.30
N TYR A 196 -13.11 -7.33 -13.11
CA TYR A 196 -12.43 -7.04 -11.85
C TYR A 196 -11.76 -8.26 -11.19
N SER A 197 -11.58 -9.35 -11.92
CA SER A 197 -10.63 -10.41 -11.59
C SER A 197 -9.28 -10.06 -12.18
N ASN A 198 -8.42 -9.45 -11.36
CA ASN A 198 -7.22 -8.75 -11.79
C ASN A 198 -6.14 -9.68 -12.36
N ASP A 199 -6.17 -10.96 -12.03
CA ASP A 199 -5.36 -11.99 -12.70
C ASP A 199 -5.70 -12.10 -14.21
N MET A 200 -6.94 -11.83 -14.59
CA MET A 200 -7.39 -11.83 -16.00
C MET A 200 -7.07 -10.52 -16.74
N GLN A 201 -6.56 -9.51 -16.05
CA GLN A 201 -6.32 -8.17 -16.58
C GLN A 201 -4.84 -7.82 -16.71
N VAL A 202 -3.95 -8.75 -16.35
CA VAL A 202 -2.50 -8.56 -16.47
C VAL A 202 -2.11 -8.38 -17.92
N THR A 203 -1.25 -7.40 -18.16
CA THR A 203 -0.64 -7.11 -19.47
C THR A 203 0.85 -6.84 -19.30
N ARG A 204 1.59 -6.67 -20.40
CA ARG A 204 3.02 -6.33 -20.35
C ARG A 204 3.35 -4.97 -19.74
N ILE A 205 2.36 -4.09 -19.62
CA ILE A 205 2.52 -2.78 -18.95
C ILE A 205 2.11 -2.79 -17.48
N THR A 206 1.58 -3.91 -16.97
CA THR A 206 1.29 -4.08 -15.55
C THR A 206 2.58 -3.92 -14.75
N PRO A 207 2.60 -3.10 -13.68
CA PRO A 207 3.80 -2.84 -12.91
C PRO A 207 4.34 -4.08 -12.20
N ARG A 208 5.69 -4.11 -11.99
CA ARG A 208 6.35 -5.14 -11.18
C ARG A 208 5.70 -5.31 -9.82
N ALA A 209 5.73 -6.53 -9.28
CA ALA A 209 5.02 -6.87 -8.05
C ALA A 209 5.89 -7.57 -6.99
N PHE A 210 5.63 -7.26 -5.72
CA PHE A 210 6.02 -8.05 -4.57
C PHE A 210 4.76 -8.62 -3.93
N ILE A 211 4.68 -9.93 -3.74
CA ILE A 211 3.48 -10.63 -3.27
C ILE A 211 3.85 -11.51 -2.08
N THR A 212 3.11 -11.38 -0.97
CA THR A 212 3.27 -12.24 0.20
C THR A 212 1.95 -12.86 0.64
N LEU A 213 2.00 -14.14 0.97
CA LEU A 213 0.83 -14.98 1.28
C LEU A 213 1.12 -15.86 2.49
N SER A 214 0.07 -16.38 3.13
CA SER A 214 0.13 -17.52 4.04
C SER A 214 -0.56 -18.72 3.42
N ASP A 215 0.06 -19.91 3.50
CA ASP A 215 -0.49 -21.16 2.94
C ASP A 215 -1.76 -21.59 3.69
N ASP A 216 -1.83 -21.28 4.97
CA ASP A 216 -2.96 -21.58 5.85
C ASP A 216 -4.08 -20.51 5.85
N ASP A 217 -4.04 -19.52 4.95
CA ASP A 217 -5.09 -18.50 4.84
C ASP A 217 -6.40 -19.10 4.34
N ARG A 218 -7.42 -19.12 5.23
CA ARG A 218 -8.77 -19.63 4.95
C ARG A 218 -9.79 -18.54 4.60
N THR A 219 -9.38 -17.28 4.72
CA THR A 219 -10.22 -16.11 4.36
C THR A 219 -10.03 -15.74 2.91
N VAL A 220 -8.76 -15.57 2.49
CA VAL A 220 -8.38 -15.31 1.09
C VAL A 220 -7.36 -16.37 0.69
N PRO A 221 -7.79 -17.46 0.05
CA PRO A 221 -6.90 -18.56 -0.32
C PRO A 221 -5.67 -18.07 -1.10
N ALA A 222 -4.51 -18.64 -0.79
CA ALA A 222 -3.22 -18.30 -1.40
C ALA A 222 -3.25 -18.36 -2.95
N ALA A 223 -4.18 -19.15 -3.51
CA ALA A 223 -4.43 -19.23 -4.95
C ALA A 223 -4.66 -17.86 -5.61
N ASN A 224 -5.23 -16.87 -4.89
CA ASN A 224 -5.37 -15.51 -5.40
C ASN A 224 -4.01 -14.93 -5.83
N GLY A 225 -3.06 -14.83 -4.93
CA GLY A 225 -1.75 -14.26 -5.23
C GLY A 225 -0.90 -15.16 -6.13
N VAL A 226 -1.01 -16.49 -6.01
CA VAL A 226 -0.29 -17.46 -6.87
C VAL A 226 -0.71 -17.30 -8.33
N ASN A 227 -2.03 -17.26 -8.62
CA ASN A 227 -2.51 -17.10 -9.99
C ASN A 227 -2.13 -15.72 -10.56
N TYR A 228 -2.19 -14.67 -9.77
CA TYR A 228 -1.74 -13.35 -10.20
C TYR A 228 -0.23 -13.34 -10.55
N TYR A 229 0.61 -13.97 -9.73
CA TYR A 229 2.03 -14.15 -10.03
C TYR A 229 2.26 -14.91 -11.34
N LEU A 230 1.50 -15.99 -11.59
CA LEU A 230 1.61 -16.76 -12.84
C LEU A 230 1.24 -15.93 -14.07
N GLU A 231 0.22 -15.07 -13.96
CA GLU A 231 -0.13 -14.16 -15.06
C GLU A 231 0.93 -13.07 -15.27
N LEU A 232 1.49 -12.49 -14.19
CA LEU A 232 2.64 -11.56 -14.30
C LEU A 232 3.81 -12.23 -15.03
N TYR A 233 4.14 -13.47 -14.65
CA TYR A 233 5.21 -14.25 -15.30
C TYR A 233 4.93 -14.48 -16.79
N ARG A 234 3.70 -14.86 -17.16
CA ARG A 234 3.28 -15.08 -18.56
C ARG A 234 3.37 -13.82 -19.43
N HIS A 235 3.30 -12.66 -18.81
CA HIS A 235 3.38 -11.36 -19.48
C HIS A 235 4.75 -10.69 -19.37
N ASP A 236 5.79 -11.42 -18.94
CA ASP A 236 7.16 -10.91 -18.76
C ASP A 236 7.26 -9.74 -17.75
N VAL A 237 6.33 -9.68 -16.77
CA VAL A 237 6.35 -8.67 -15.71
C VAL A 237 7.18 -9.19 -14.52
N PRO A 238 8.24 -8.48 -14.09
CA PRO A 238 9.04 -8.90 -12.95
C PRO A 238 8.21 -8.97 -11.66
N ALA A 239 8.26 -10.11 -10.97
CA ALA A 239 7.53 -10.30 -9.72
C ALA A 239 8.31 -11.19 -8.74
N ALA A 240 8.10 -10.97 -7.44
CA ALA A 240 8.54 -11.83 -6.35
C ALA A 240 7.32 -12.36 -5.61
N LEU A 241 7.31 -13.66 -5.32
CA LEU A 241 6.25 -14.33 -4.56
C LEU A 241 6.84 -15.05 -3.36
N HIS A 242 6.31 -14.77 -2.18
CA HIS A 242 6.67 -15.42 -0.92
C HIS A 242 5.41 -16.03 -0.30
N VAL A 243 5.46 -17.33 -0.03
CA VAL A 243 4.37 -18.05 0.63
C VAL A 243 4.89 -18.60 1.95
N TYR A 244 4.39 -18.04 3.05
CA TYR A 244 4.75 -18.50 4.38
C TYR A 244 3.87 -19.69 4.80
N PRO A 245 4.41 -20.69 5.49
CA PRO A 245 3.67 -21.91 5.81
C PRO A 245 2.48 -21.66 6.76
N THR A 246 2.53 -20.59 7.55
CA THR A 246 1.47 -20.21 8.48
C THR A 246 1.41 -18.70 8.68
N GLY A 247 0.30 -18.22 9.25
CA GLY A 247 0.06 -16.81 9.52
C GLY A 247 -1.42 -16.45 9.37
N GLY A 248 -2.19 -17.29 8.68
CA GLY A 248 -3.59 -17.02 8.37
C GLY A 248 -3.76 -15.73 7.58
N HIS A 249 -4.80 -14.97 7.88
CA HIS A 249 -5.14 -13.74 7.18
C HIS A 249 -5.00 -12.49 8.07
N GLY A 250 -4.65 -11.35 7.45
CA GLY A 250 -4.75 -10.04 8.11
C GLY A 250 -3.62 -9.71 9.08
N TRP A 251 -2.43 -10.29 8.91
CA TRP A 251 -1.30 -10.01 9.78
C TRP A 251 -0.67 -8.62 9.54
N GLY A 252 -0.71 -8.06 8.31
CA GLY A 252 -0.18 -6.74 8.00
C GLY A 252 1.26 -6.52 8.48
N ASN A 253 1.50 -5.43 9.22
CA ASN A 253 2.80 -5.14 9.85
C ASN A 253 2.82 -5.47 11.35
N ARG A 254 2.12 -6.50 11.78
CA ARG A 254 2.10 -6.91 13.20
C ARG A 254 3.34 -7.70 13.58
N ASP A 255 3.97 -7.34 14.68
CA ASP A 255 5.11 -8.09 15.27
C ASP A 255 4.72 -9.52 15.67
N SER A 256 3.43 -9.78 15.89
CA SER A 256 2.91 -11.12 16.20
C SER A 256 2.90 -12.09 15.01
N PHE A 257 3.11 -11.61 13.80
CA PHE A 257 3.29 -12.49 12.64
C PHE A 257 4.64 -13.21 12.75
N MET A 258 4.63 -14.54 12.76
CA MET A 258 5.81 -15.36 13.01
C MET A 258 6.99 -15.02 12.06
N PHE A 259 6.70 -14.65 10.82
CA PHE A 259 7.70 -14.34 9.78
C PHE A 259 7.82 -12.83 9.54
N HIS A 260 7.48 -12.00 10.54
CA HIS A 260 7.48 -10.53 10.39
C HIS A 260 8.86 -10.00 9.96
N ASN A 261 9.92 -10.46 10.59
CA ASN A 261 11.29 -10.01 10.28
C ASN A 261 11.75 -10.45 8.88
N GLU A 262 11.50 -11.70 8.53
CA GLU A 262 11.84 -12.27 7.23
C GLU A 262 11.10 -11.51 6.12
N MET A 263 9.81 -11.31 6.29
CA MET A 263 8.96 -10.56 5.36
C MET A 263 9.47 -9.13 5.15
N GLN A 264 9.83 -8.42 6.22
CA GLN A 264 10.38 -7.07 6.11
C GLN A 264 11.76 -7.06 5.44
N LEU A 265 12.61 -8.06 5.68
CA LEU A 265 13.92 -8.19 5.02
C LEU A 265 13.75 -8.44 3.52
N GLU A 266 12.85 -9.33 3.12
CA GLU A 266 12.54 -9.66 1.73
C GLU A 266 11.96 -8.45 0.98
N LEU A 267 10.98 -7.76 1.59
CA LEU A 267 10.43 -6.52 1.02
C LEU A 267 11.50 -5.43 0.87
N ARG A 268 12.37 -5.27 1.87
CA ARG A 268 13.48 -4.31 1.82
C ARG A 268 14.47 -4.67 0.72
N ALA A 269 14.82 -5.95 0.55
CA ALA A 269 15.71 -6.42 -0.50
C ALA A 269 15.10 -6.17 -1.88
N TRP A 270 13.80 -6.48 -2.04
CA TRP A 270 13.08 -6.25 -3.29
C TRP A 270 13.01 -4.76 -3.65
N LEU A 271 12.67 -3.88 -2.71
CA LEU A 271 12.63 -2.42 -2.93
C LEU A 271 13.99 -1.81 -3.32
N ARG A 272 15.09 -2.49 -3.05
CA ARG A 272 16.46 -2.07 -3.42
C ARG A 272 16.93 -2.66 -4.76
N SER A 273 16.17 -3.56 -5.36
CA SER A 273 16.59 -4.27 -6.57
C SER A 273 16.32 -3.52 -7.87
N PHE A 274 15.68 -2.36 -7.80
CA PHE A 274 15.37 -1.51 -8.95
C PHE A 274 15.36 -0.02 -8.61
#